data_61aec2ddf60e921b79130bc6e05871fa
#
_entry.id   61aec2ddf60e921b79130bc6e05871fa
#
_cell.length_a   1.000
_cell.length_b   1.000
_cell.length_c   1.000
_cell.angle_alpha   90.00
_cell.angle_beta   90.00
_cell.angle_gamma   90.00
#
_symmetry.space_group_name_H-M   'P 1'
#
loop_
_entity.id
_entity.type
_entity.pdbx_description
1 polymer ?
#
loop_
_entity_poly.entity_id
_entity_poly.type
_entity_poly.pdbx_seq_one_letter_code
_entity_poly.pdbx_strand_id
1 'polypeptide(L)'
;MKRNPAIAIIMCLLVSFTFSACAPAAPSGKTPEFFHDIGKTLSELKKEHPEGELIVRLDGSPDSAAICFGDPEAEYLYYFFGTQSGDAEKAMNECEDQLKCAGFVTTASILFPDMEDDMPFEDFFSLIGVDDYEYLLGPEVITGEGWLRFTYHDMEVMVNTNEAAPGGGWDFTGAEIVKRDAPVSIADPELSNANQDLADAVMFDQTVS
;
A
#
# COMPACT_ATOMS: atom_id res chain seq x y z
N MET A 1 64.74 39.93 -36.41
CA MET A 1 64.36 39.16 -35.24
C MET A 1 62.86 38.89 -35.34
N LYS A 2 62.51 37.67 -35.75
CA LYS A 2 61.08 37.23 -35.81
C LYS A 2 60.74 36.39 -34.57
N ARG A 3 59.81 36.88 -33.78
CA ARG A 3 59.25 36.12 -32.64
C ARG A 3 58.03 35.33 -33.12
N ASN A 4 58.09 34.00 -33.00
CA ASN A 4 56.95 33.12 -33.19
C ASN A 4 56.12 33.13 -31.91
N PRO A 5 54.79 33.30 -31.96
CA PRO A 5 53.95 33.05 -30.85
C PRO A 5 53.62 31.54 -30.78
N ALA A 6 53.97 30.92 -29.65
CA ALA A 6 53.59 29.58 -29.36
C ALA A 6 52.06 29.51 -29.10
N ILE A 7 51.39 28.72 -29.89
CA ILE A 7 49.97 28.42 -29.70
C ILE A 7 49.87 27.38 -28.55
N ALA A 8 49.41 27.84 -27.41
CA ALA A 8 49.04 26.95 -26.29
C ALA A 8 47.68 26.30 -26.62
N ILE A 9 47.70 25.03 -26.98
CA ILE A 9 46.46 24.21 -27.08
C ILE A 9 46.09 23.82 -25.69
N ILE A 10 45.09 24.49 -25.13
CA ILE A 10 44.39 24.07 -23.91
C ILE A 10 43.48 22.90 -24.27
N MET A 11 43.93 21.69 -23.96
CA MET A 11 43.15 20.49 -24.07
C MET A 11 42.15 20.46 -22.89
N CYS A 12 40.94 20.97 -23.09
CA CYS A 12 39.84 20.78 -22.13
C CYS A 12 39.46 19.30 -22.14
N LEU A 13 39.98 18.55 -21.17
CA LEU A 13 39.49 17.24 -20.82
C LEU A 13 38.08 17.41 -20.19
N LEU A 14 37.06 17.27 -21.04
CA LEU A 14 35.69 17.07 -20.61
C LEU A 14 35.60 15.69 -19.94
N VAL A 15 35.76 15.67 -18.62
CA VAL A 15 35.43 14.54 -17.82
C VAL A 15 33.90 14.49 -17.78
N SER A 16 33.32 13.72 -18.70
CA SER A 16 31.90 13.35 -18.63
C SER A 16 31.70 12.41 -17.45
N PHE A 17 31.34 12.98 -16.29
CA PHE A 17 30.76 12.21 -15.24
C PHE A 17 29.39 11.73 -15.73
N THR A 18 29.36 10.53 -16.27
CA THR A 18 28.11 9.79 -16.38
C THR A 18 27.68 9.43 -14.94
N PHE A 19 26.84 10.27 -14.38
CA PHE A 19 26.01 9.82 -13.24
C PHE A 19 25.16 8.68 -13.82
N SER A 20 25.62 7.44 -13.64
CA SER A 20 24.68 6.32 -13.59
C SER A 20 23.78 6.60 -12.41
N ALA A 21 22.65 7.25 -12.67
CA ALA A 21 21.53 7.15 -11.77
C ALA A 21 21.27 5.64 -11.66
N CYS A 22 21.64 5.02 -10.54
CA CYS A 22 21.08 3.74 -10.18
C CYS A 22 19.58 3.99 -10.12
N ALA A 23 18.85 3.64 -11.16
CA ALA A 23 17.42 3.47 -11.05
C ALA A 23 17.23 2.45 -9.93
N PRO A 24 16.35 2.70 -8.96
CA PRO A 24 16.03 1.71 -7.96
C PRO A 24 15.74 0.39 -8.68
N ALA A 25 16.33 -0.70 -8.20
CA ALA A 25 16.09 -2.02 -8.76
C ALA A 25 14.57 -2.24 -8.75
N ALA A 26 14.00 -2.60 -9.89
CA ALA A 26 12.58 -2.95 -9.94
C ALA A 26 12.35 -4.09 -8.94
N PRO A 27 11.25 -4.04 -8.16
CA PRO A 27 10.92 -5.08 -7.20
C PRO A 27 11.03 -6.46 -7.83
N SER A 28 11.73 -7.39 -7.17
CA SER A 28 12.07 -8.70 -7.76
C SER A 28 10.92 -9.71 -7.73
N GLY A 29 9.83 -9.40 -7.03
CA GLY A 29 8.67 -10.27 -6.85
C GLY A 29 7.78 -10.34 -8.09
N LYS A 30 7.12 -11.50 -8.28
CA LYS A 30 6.03 -11.60 -9.27
C LYS A 30 4.82 -10.86 -8.74
N THR A 31 4.28 -9.96 -9.55
CA THR A 31 3.01 -9.31 -9.24
C THR A 31 1.90 -10.35 -9.17
N PRO A 32 1.15 -10.47 -8.06
CA PRO A 32 0.03 -11.38 -7.95
C PRO A 32 -1.03 -11.15 -9.05
N GLU A 33 -1.70 -12.21 -9.48
CA GLU A 33 -2.68 -12.13 -10.59
C GLU A 33 -3.84 -11.18 -10.29
N PHE A 34 -4.26 -11.06 -9.02
CA PHE A 34 -5.36 -10.18 -8.62
C PHE A 34 -5.09 -8.69 -8.86
N PHE A 35 -3.85 -8.27 -9.08
CA PHE A 35 -3.53 -6.90 -9.49
C PHE A 35 -4.18 -6.48 -10.82
N HIS A 36 -4.59 -7.43 -11.66
CA HIS A 36 -5.33 -7.13 -12.90
C HIS A 36 -6.73 -6.57 -12.64
N ASP A 37 -7.23 -6.66 -11.42
CA ASP A 37 -8.55 -6.18 -11.03
C ASP A 37 -8.53 -4.72 -10.55
N ILE A 38 -7.35 -4.13 -10.38
CA ILE A 38 -7.22 -2.70 -10.05
C ILE A 38 -7.85 -1.87 -11.17
N GLY A 39 -8.70 -0.92 -10.77
CA GLY A 39 -9.43 -0.05 -11.67
C GLY A 39 -10.75 -0.62 -12.20
N LYS A 40 -11.07 -1.91 -11.98
CA LYS A 40 -12.42 -2.45 -12.25
C LYS A 40 -13.43 -1.78 -11.31
N THR A 41 -14.63 -1.57 -11.80
CA THR A 41 -15.70 -1.01 -10.97
C THR A 41 -16.26 -2.06 -10.00
N LEU A 42 -16.86 -1.60 -8.91
CA LEU A 42 -17.52 -2.48 -7.96
C LEU A 42 -18.61 -3.32 -8.65
N SER A 43 -19.35 -2.72 -9.58
CA SER A 43 -20.39 -3.42 -10.35
C SER A 43 -19.82 -4.51 -11.27
N GLU A 44 -18.61 -4.33 -11.81
CA GLU A 44 -17.91 -5.37 -12.57
C GLU A 44 -17.47 -6.52 -11.65
N LEU A 45 -16.87 -6.20 -10.52
CA LEU A 45 -16.43 -7.20 -9.53
C LEU A 45 -17.61 -7.99 -8.94
N LYS A 46 -18.75 -7.35 -8.65
CA LYS A 46 -19.98 -8.05 -8.22
C LYS A 46 -20.50 -9.05 -9.26
N LYS A 47 -20.29 -8.80 -10.54
CA LYS A 47 -20.68 -9.73 -11.62
C LYS A 47 -19.71 -10.91 -11.73
N GLU A 48 -18.43 -10.68 -11.51
CA GLU A 48 -17.38 -11.70 -11.54
C GLU A 48 -17.40 -12.57 -10.27
N HIS A 49 -17.75 -11.98 -9.14
CA HIS A 49 -17.79 -12.58 -7.80
C HIS A 49 -19.17 -12.39 -7.16
N PRO A 50 -20.20 -13.11 -7.65
CA PRO A 50 -21.57 -12.95 -7.15
C PRO A 50 -21.76 -13.41 -5.69
N GLU A 51 -20.81 -14.18 -5.14
CA GLU A 51 -20.74 -14.58 -3.73
C GLU A 51 -20.12 -13.51 -2.82
N GLY A 52 -19.50 -12.48 -3.40
CA GLY A 52 -18.82 -11.44 -2.65
C GLY A 52 -19.77 -10.57 -1.84
N GLU A 53 -19.33 -10.18 -0.68
CA GLU A 53 -20.04 -9.33 0.27
C GLU A 53 -19.32 -7.99 0.45
N LEU A 54 -20.08 -6.97 0.86
CA LEU A 54 -19.50 -5.72 1.32
C LEU A 54 -18.97 -5.90 2.75
N ILE A 55 -17.71 -5.57 2.94
CA ILE A 55 -17.01 -5.78 4.20
C ILE A 55 -16.44 -4.45 4.67
N VAL A 56 -16.78 -4.07 5.91
CA VAL A 56 -16.13 -2.97 6.62
C VAL A 56 -15.14 -3.59 7.58
N ARG A 57 -13.83 -3.39 7.33
CA ARG A 57 -12.78 -3.81 8.25
C ARG A 57 -12.29 -2.61 9.04
N LEU A 58 -12.20 -2.79 10.35
CA LEU A 58 -11.44 -1.89 11.19
C LEU A 58 -9.96 -2.29 11.04
N ASP A 59 -9.15 -1.42 10.46
CA ASP A 59 -7.74 -1.70 10.19
C ASP A 59 -6.81 -1.51 11.40
N GLY A 60 -7.40 -1.51 12.60
CA GLY A 60 -6.68 -1.33 13.87
C GLY A 60 -6.59 0.12 14.33
N SER A 61 -6.94 1.09 13.52
CA SER A 61 -7.17 2.47 13.97
C SER A 61 -8.61 2.64 14.41
N PRO A 62 -8.89 3.16 15.62
CA PRO A 62 -10.27 3.36 16.10
C PRO A 62 -11.07 4.35 15.24
N ASP A 63 -10.40 5.13 14.40
CA ASP A 63 -10.97 6.22 13.62
C ASP A 63 -11.05 5.93 12.12
N SER A 64 -10.53 4.80 11.65
CA SER A 64 -10.56 4.45 10.23
C SER A 64 -11.07 3.03 9.99
N ALA A 65 -11.83 2.87 8.93
CA ALA A 65 -12.32 1.59 8.47
C ALA A 65 -11.99 1.43 6.97
N ALA A 66 -11.44 0.29 6.61
CA ALA A 66 -11.26 -0.09 5.21
C ALA A 66 -12.58 -0.62 4.66
N ILE A 67 -13.03 -0.06 3.55
CA ILE A 67 -14.21 -0.51 2.83
C ILE A 67 -13.78 -1.43 1.71
N CYS A 68 -14.19 -2.69 1.84
CA CYS A 68 -13.77 -3.79 0.99
C CYS A 68 -14.98 -4.51 0.39
N PHE A 69 -14.73 -5.28 -0.66
CA PHE A 69 -15.67 -6.22 -1.26
C PHE A 69 -14.97 -7.56 -1.47
N GLY A 70 -15.68 -8.66 -1.31
CA GLY A 70 -15.18 -10.00 -1.60
C GLY A 70 -15.76 -11.07 -0.67
N ASP A 71 -15.18 -12.25 -0.71
CA ASP A 71 -15.51 -13.33 0.22
C ASP A 71 -14.65 -13.16 1.49
N PRO A 72 -15.24 -13.09 2.71
CA PRO A 72 -14.49 -12.96 3.96
C PRO A 72 -13.49 -14.10 4.22
N GLU A 73 -13.71 -15.27 3.62
CA GLU A 73 -12.85 -16.45 3.72
C GLU A 73 -11.76 -16.51 2.61
N ALA A 74 -11.78 -15.55 1.66
CA ALA A 74 -10.80 -15.49 0.60
C ALA A 74 -9.42 -14.99 1.10
N GLU A 75 -8.39 -15.30 0.33
CA GLU A 75 -7.01 -14.87 0.63
C GLU A 75 -6.81 -13.36 0.53
N TYR A 76 -7.70 -12.66 -0.18
CA TYR A 76 -7.68 -11.21 -0.33
C TYR A 76 -9.08 -10.63 -0.50
N LEU A 77 -9.21 -9.34 -0.18
CA LEU A 77 -10.42 -8.54 -0.41
C LEU A 77 -10.08 -7.34 -1.28
N TYR A 78 -10.97 -6.98 -2.18
CA TYR A 78 -10.88 -5.78 -2.99
C TYR A 78 -11.07 -4.54 -2.12
N TYR A 79 -10.07 -3.67 -2.08
CA TYR A 79 -10.10 -2.42 -1.32
C TYR A 79 -10.59 -1.27 -2.20
N PHE A 80 -11.44 -0.43 -1.66
CA PHE A 80 -11.97 0.76 -2.34
C PHE A 80 -11.51 2.05 -1.70
N PHE A 81 -11.75 2.25 -0.42
CA PHE A 81 -11.35 3.45 0.34
C PHE A 81 -11.45 3.24 1.84
N GLY A 82 -10.82 4.14 2.61
CA GLY A 82 -11.00 4.24 4.05
C GLY A 82 -12.05 5.29 4.40
N THR A 83 -12.75 5.12 5.51
CA THR A 83 -13.70 6.11 6.00
C THR A 83 -13.78 6.13 7.51
N GLN A 84 -14.10 7.30 8.06
CA GLN A 84 -14.37 7.49 9.48
C GLN A 84 -15.89 7.44 9.81
N SER A 85 -16.75 7.28 8.82
CA SER A 85 -18.19 7.38 9.01
C SER A 85 -18.98 6.15 8.59
N GLY A 86 -20.12 5.91 9.24
CA GLY A 86 -20.97 4.72 9.07
C GLY A 86 -21.80 4.64 7.79
N ASP A 87 -21.69 5.59 6.85
CA ASP A 87 -22.50 5.62 5.62
C ASP A 87 -21.80 5.00 4.39
N ALA A 88 -20.71 4.27 4.61
CA ALA A 88 -19.94 3.60 3.56
C ALA A 88 -20.78 2.63 2.71
N GLU A 89 -21.66 1.87 3.33
CA GLU A 89 -22.55 0.92 2.64
C GLU A 89 -23.45 1.64 1.63
N LYS A 90 -23.94 2.82 2.00
CA LYS A 90 -24.77 3.65 1.11
C LYS A 90 -23.98 4.13 -0.09
N ALA A 91 -22.78 4.69 0.13
CA ALA A 91 -21.91 5.15 -0.96
C ALA A 91 -21.57 3.99 -1.91
N MET A 92 -21.25 2.80 -1.38
CA MET A 92 -20.97 1.62 -2.18
C MET A 92 -22.16 1.17 -3.04
N ASN A 93 -23.40 1.31 -2.55
CA ASN A 93 -24.60 0.94 -3.29
C ASN A 93 -25.03 2.00 -4.32
N GLU A 94 -24.84 3.29 -4.01
CA GLU A 94 -25.26 4.38 -4.90
C GLU A 94 -24.23 4.67 -6.01
N CYS A 95 -22.94 4.35 -5.80
CA CYS A 95 -21.83 4.64 -6.73
C CYS A 95 -21.17 3.39 -7.33
N GLU A 96 -21.77 2.21 -7.26
CA GLU A 96 -21.12 0.95 -7.66
C GLU A 96 -20.57 0.91 -9.10
N ASP A 97 -21.14 1.68 -10.03
CA ASP A 97 -20.65 1.81 -11.40
C ASP A 97 -19.50 2.81 -11.56
N GLN A 98 -19.15 3.58 -10.51
CA GLN A 98 -18.12 4.61 -10.52
C GLN A 98 -16.96 4.29 -9.59
N LEU A 99 -17.23 3.63 -8.45
CA LEU A 99 -16.21 3.20 -7.51
C LEU A 99 -15.33 2.14 -8.15
N LYS A 100 -14.02 2.35 -8.13
CA LYS A 100 -13.03 1.47 -8.74
C LYS A 100 -12.23 0.74 -7.67
N CYS A 101 -11.91 -0.51 -7.89
CA CYS A 101 -10.96 -1.22 -7.06
C CYS A 101 -9.66 -0.41 -6.98
N ALA A 102 -9.34 0.10 -5.81
CA ALA A 102 -8.13 0.88 -5.58
C ALA A 102 -6.97 -0.02 -5.12
N GLY A 103 -7.25 -1.24 -4.65
CA GLY A 103 -6.23 -2.12 -4.12
C GLY A 103 -6.80 -3.36 -3.45
N PHE A 104 -6.06 -3.87 -2.47
CA PHE A 104 -6.40 -5.13 -1.80
C PHE A 104 -6.05 -5.07 -0.31
N VAL A 105 -6.79 -5.87 0.47
CA VAL A 105 -6.41 -6.27 1.82
C VAL A 105 -6.13 -7.77 1.79
N THR A 106 -4.96 -8.18 2.30
CA THR A 106 -4.47 -9.56 2.24
C THR A 106 -3.48 -9.81 3.39
N THR A 107 -2.64 -10.83 3.27
CA THR A 107 -1.52 -11.09 4.17
C THR A 107 -0.17 -10.91 3.47
N ALA A 108 0.89 -10.76 4.26
CA ALA A 108 2.24 -10.54 3.74
C ALA A 108 2.68 -11.65 2.79
N SER A 109 2.43 -12.92 3.13
CA SER A 109 2.83 -14.07 2.31
C SER A 109 2.06 -14.20 0.99
N ILE A 110 0.87 -13.63 0.89
CA ILE A 110 0.09 -13.59 -0.36
C ILE A 110 0.60 -12.47 -1.27
N LEU A 111 0.87 -11.29 -0.69
CA LEU A 111 1.40 -10.17 -1.47
C LEU A 111 2.87 -10.39 -1.87
N PHE A 112 3.64 -11.05 -1.01
CA PHE A 112 5.07 -11.32 -1.20
C PHE A 112 5.33 -12.84 -1.20
N PRO A 113 5.00 -13.55 -2.27
CA PRO A 113 5.02 -15.02 -2.32
C PRO A 113 6.41 -15.64 -2.16
N ASP A 114 7.48 -14.87 -2.37
CA ASP A 114 8.86 -15.31 -2.16
C ASP A 114 9.27 -15.26 -0.67
N MET A 115 8.39 -14.80 0.21
CA MET A 115 8.58 -14.80 1.66
C MET A 115 8.38 -16.22 2.22
N GLU A 116 9.44 -16.86 2.68
CA GLU A 116 9.39 -18.27 3.17
C GLU A 116 8.96 -18.36 4.64
N ASP A 117 9.52 -17.49 5.51
CA ASP A 117 9.30 -17.45 6.96
C ASP A 117 9.01 -16.01 7.42
N ASP A 118 8.78 -15.84 8.73
CA ASP A 118 8.77 -14.52 9.35
C ASP A 118 10.15 -13.88 9.22
N MET A 119 10.22 -12.63 8.77
CA MET A 119 11.48 -12.00 8.36
C MET A 119 11.77 -10.74 9.16
N PRO A 120 13.03 -10.51 9.61
CA PRO A 120 13.49 -9.20 10.05
C PRO A 120 13.24 -8.13 8.96
N PHE A 121 12.98 -6.88 9.36
CA PHE A 121 12.69 -5.80 8.41
C PHE A 121 13.77 -5.65 7.33
N GLU A 122 15.06 -5.70 7.71
CA GLU A 122 16.18 -5.58 6.76
C GLU A 122 16.14 -6.68 5.68
N ASP A 123 15.87 -7.92 6.08
CA ASP A 123 15.80 -9.05 5.15
C ASP A 123 14.55 -8.98 4.28
N PHE A 124 13.42 -8.59 4.87
CA PHE A 124 12.16 -8.40 4.15
C PHE A 124 12.29 -7.31 3.06
N PHE A 125 12.79 -6.11 3.42
CA PHE A 125 12.97 -5.04 2.45
C PHE A 125 14.02 -5.36 1.39
N SER A 126 15.09 -6.08 1.75
CA SER A 126 16.05 -6.60 0.78
C SER A 126 15.41 -7.59 -0.21
N LEU A 127 14.52 -8.46 0.27
CA LEU A 127 13.79 -9.43 -0.57
C LEU A 127 12.91 -8.74 -1.61
N ILE A 128 12.14 -7.73 -1.18
CA ILE A 128 11.19 -7.02 -2.05
C ILE A 128 11.82 -5.87 -2.86
N GLY A 129 13.10 -5.55 -2.60
CA GLY A 129 13.83 -4.50 -3.32
C GLY A 129 13.35 -3.08 -3.02
N VAL A 130 12.93 -2.82 -1.77
CA VAL A 130 12.49 -1.51 -1.30
C VAL A 130 13.53 -0.96 -0.33
N ASP A 131 14.04 0.25 -0.60
CA ASP A 131 15.08 0.89 0.22
C ASP A 131 14.51 1.97 1.16
N ASP A 132 13.30 2.44 0.92
CA ASP A 132 12.67 3.54 1.69
C ASP A 132 11.34 3.09 2.28
N TYR A 133 11.27 3.11 3.60
CA TYR A 133 10.08 2.75 4.35
C TYR A 133 9.95 3.61 5.61
N GLU A 134 8.74 3.74 6.09
CA GLU A 134 8.40 4.44 7.31
C GLU A 134 7.80 3.47 8.32
N TYR A 135 8.34 3.47 9.55
CA TYR A 135 7.74 2.73 10.65
C TYR A 135 6.90 3.68 11.50
N LEU A 136 5.60 3.47 11.45
CA LEU A 136 4.60 4.25 12.17
C LEU A 136 4.22 3.52 13.46
N LEU A 137 4.49 4.16 14.60
CA LEU A 137 3.96 3.72 15.88
C LEU A 137 2.60 4.38 16.11
N GLY A 138 1.60 3.60 16.45
CA GLY A 138 0.28 4.12 16.80
C GLY A 138 0.35 5.15 17.94
N PRO A 139 -0.60 6.09 17.99
CA PRO A 139 -0.58 7.21 18.95
C PRO A 139 -0.69 6.75 20.41
N GLU A 140 -1.16 5.55 20.65
CA GLU A 140 -1.25 4.96 21.97
C GLU A 140 -0.10 3.97 22.18
N VAL A 141 0.95 4.43 22.82
CA VAL A 141 2.07 3.59 23.31
C VAL A 141 1.58 2.36 24.10
N ILE A 142 0.32 2.36 24.51
CA ILE A 142 -0.34 1.30 25.26
C ILE A 142 -0.81 0.15 24.37
N THR A 143 -1.05 0.38 23.08
CA THR A 143 -1.59 -0.66 22.17
C THR A 143 -0.51 -1.40 21.38
N GLY A 144 0.73 -0.88 21.34
CA GLY A 144 1.84 -1.52 20.62
C GLY A 144 1.60 -1.67 19.11
N GLU A 145 0.70 -0.86 18.56
CA GLU A 145 0.41 -0.89 17.14
C GLU A 145 1.56 -0.31 16.34
N GLY A 146 2.15 -1.14 15.51
CA GLY A 146 3.18 -0.77 14.56
C GLY A 146 2.74 -1.04 13.14
N TRP A 147 3.05 -0.09 12.24
CA TRP A 147 2.76 -0.21 10.83
C TRP A 147 4.01 0.11 10.03
N LEU A 148 4.33 -0.73 9.05
CA LEU A 148 5.29 -0.40 8.01
C LEU A 148 4.54 0.21 6.84
N ARG A 149 5.00 1.38 6.37
CA ARG A 149 4.48 2.04 5.18
C ARG A 149 5.60 2.21 4.16
N PHE A 150 5.36 1.81 2.93
CA PHE A 150 6.32 1.92 1.83
C PHE A 150 5.60 1.90 0.49
N THR A 151 6.33 2.22 -0.58
CA THR A 151 5.82 2.12 -1.96
C THR A 151 6.30 0.83 -2.60
N TYR A 152 5.38 0.10 -3.22
CA TYR A 152 5.65 -1.13 -3.97
C TYR A 152 4.82 -1.13 -5.25
N HIS A 153 5.47 -1.23 -6.43
CA HIS A 153 4.83 -1.10 -7.74
C HIS A 153 3.94 0.16 -7.90
N ASP A 154 4.45 1.31 -7.47
CA ASP A 154 3.76 2.61 -7.46
C ASP A 154 2.51 2.67 -6.57
N MET A 155 2.29 1.66 -5.74
CA MET A 155 1.18 1.61 -4.79
C MET A 155 1.68 1.80 -3.36
N GLU A 156 0.86 2.41 -2.51
CA GLU A 156 1.11 2.48 -1.07
C GLU A 156 0.80 1.13 -0.42
N VAL A 157 1.75 0.62 0.34
CA VAL A 157 1.63 -0.61 1.12
C VAL A 157 1.71 -0.29 2.59
N MET A 158 0.79 -0.86 3.36
CA MET A 158 0.81 -0.82 4.82
C MET A 158 0.78 -2.24 5.37
N VAL A 159 1.80 -2.61 6.15
CA VAL A 159 1.90 -3.91 6.83
C VAL A 159 1.70 -3.70 8.32
N ASN A 160 0.73 -4.40 8.90
CA ASN A 160 0.54 -4.41 10.35
C ASN A 160 1.56 -5.32 11.01
N THR A 161 2.39 -4.78 11.89
CA THR A 161 3.44 -5.52 12.60
C THR A 161 3.10 -5.77 14.07
N ASN A 162 1.84 -5.63 14.45
CA ASN A 162 1.39 -5.81 15.83
C ASN A 162 1.63 -7.22 16.34
N GLU A 163 2.24 -7.32 17.51
CA GLU A 163 2.30 -8.55 18.27
C GLU A 163 1.33 -8.50 19.47
N ALA A 164 0.32 -9.36 19.45
CA ALA A 164 -0.43 -9.66 20.67
C ALA A 164 0.44 -10.54 21.57
N ALA A 165 0.82 -10.05 22.76
CA ALA A 165 1.55 -10.88 23.70
C ALA A 165 0.70 -12.06 24.19
N PRO A 166 1.28 -13.25 24.36
CA PRO A 166 0.61 -14.38 24.98
C PRO A 166 0.15 -13.98 26.39
N GLY A 167 -1.17 -13.90 26.62
CA GLY A 167 -1.74 -13.53 27.92
C GLY A 167 -2.43 -12.17 27.97
N GLY A 168 -2.61 -11.49 26.83
CA GLY A 168 -3.41 -10.26 26.73
C GLY A 168 -2.68 -8.98 27.11
N GLY A 169 -1.35 -9.00 27.10
CA GLY A 169 -0.47 -7.81 27.15
C GLY A 169 0.15 -7.57 25.78
N TRP A 170 0.74 -6.38 25.59
CA TRP A 170 1.50 -6.03 24.41
C TRP A 170 2.99 -6.22 24.71
N ASP A 171 3.71 -6.92 23.85
CA ASP A 171 5.16 -7.02 23.95
C ASP A 171 5.80 -5.89 23.15
N PHE A 172 6.28 -4.88 23.88
CA PHE A 172 6.98 -3.73 23.30
C PHE A 172 8.46 -4.01 22.98
N THR A 173 8.93 -5.24 23.16
CA THR A 173 10.33 -5.58 22.84
C THR A 173 10.60 -5.62 21.33
N GLY A 174 9.60 -5.22 20.52
CA GLY A 174 9.69 -4.84 19.12
C GLY A 174 10.72 -5.66 18.35
N ALA A 175 10.46 -6.95 18.15
CA ALA A 175 11.16 -7.61 17.08
C ALA A 175 10.70 -6.90 15.80
N GLU A 176 11.63 -6.19 15.14
CA GLU A 176 11.41 -5.58 13.81
C GLU A 176 11.27 -6.71 12.77
N ILE A 177 10.12 -7.40 12.83
CA ILE A 177 9.83 -8.62 12.06
C ILE A 177 8.52 -8.44 11.32
N VAL A 178 8.50 -8.78 10.03
CA VAL A 178 7.29 -8.97 9.24
C VAL A 178 6.89 -10.45 9.34
N LYS A 179 5.69 -10.71 9.86
CA LYS A 179 5.15 -12.07 9.93
C LYS A 179 4.50 -12.46 8.62
N ARG A 180 4.53 -13.74 8.29
CA ARG A 180 3.91 -14.28 7.07
C ARG A 180 2.41 -13.98 6.99
N ASP A 181 1.71 -14.04 8.11
CA ASP A 181 0.27 -13.80 8.24
C ASP A 181 -0.06 -12.36 8.62
N ALA A 182 0.95 -11.46 8.64
CA ALA A 182 0.72 -10.05 8.94
C ALA A 182 -0.33 -9.47 7.98
N PRO A 183 -1.37 -8.79 8.49
CA PRO A 183 -2.33 -8.09 7.64
C PRO A 183 -1.63 -7.00 6.82
N VAL A 184 -1.93 -6.98 5.53
CA VAL A 184 -1.37 -6.02 4.56
C VAL A 184 -2.50 -5.37 3.80
N SER A 185 -2.43 -4.05 3.64
CA SER A 185 -3.19 -3.33 2.64
C SER A 185 -2.24 -2.77 1.58
N ILE A 186 -2.65 -2.85 0.32
CA ILE A 186 -1.96 -2.23 -0.81
C ILE A 186 -2.99 -1.48 -1.63
N ALA A 187 -2.74 -0.20 -1.91
CA ALA A 187 -3.70 0.64 -2.62
C ALA A 187 -3.01 1.66 -3.51
N ASP A 188 -3.64 1.94 -4.65
CA ASP A 188 -3.38 3.12 -5.47
C ASP A 188 -4.00 4.33 -4.76
N PRO A 189 -3.19 5.29 -4.29
CA PRO A 189 -3.68 6.43 -3.53
C PRO A 189 -4.55 7.37 -4.37
N GLU A 190 -4.36 7.46 -5.70
CA GLU A 190 -5.17 8.30 -6.56
C GLU A 190 -6.58 7.73 -6.72
N LEU A 191 -6.70 6.40 -6.93
CA LEU A 191 -7.99 5.72 -7.00
C LEU A 191 -8.71 5.74 -5.65
N SER A 192 -8.00 5.50 -4.55
CA SER A 192 -8.56 5.55 -3.20
C SER A 192 -9.13 6.95 -2.88
N ASN A 193 -8.39 8.01 -3.17
CA ASN A 193 -8.86 9.38 -2.97
C ASN A 193 -10.05 9.72 -3.86
N ALA A 194 -10.05 9.31 -5.14
CA ALA A 194 -11.18 9.53 -6.04
C ALA A 194 -12.46 8.82 -5.57
N ASN A 195 -12.32 7.61 -5.03
CA ASN A 195 -13.44 6.88 -4.43
C ASN A 195 -13.95 7.57 -3.16
N GLN A 196 -13.05 8.10 -2.32
CA GLN A 196 -13.43 8.86 -1.12
C GLN A 196 -14.21 10.12 -1.49
N ASP A 197 -13.76 10.87 -2.49
CA ASP A 197 -14.45 12.07 -2.98
C ASP A 197 -15.87 11.74 -3.47
N LEU A 198 -16.06 10.61 -4.17
CA LEU A 198 -17.38 10.13 -4.60
C LEU A 198 -18.28 9.79 -3.40
N ALA A 199 -17.73 9.09 -2.42
CA ALA A 199 -18.45 8.71 -1.20
C ALA A 199 -18.89 9.95 -0.42
N ASP A 200 -18.01 10.93 -0.25
CA ASP A 200 -18.29 12.18 0.44
C ASP A 200 -19.37 13.00 -0.29
N ALA A 201 -19.36 13.04 -1.63
CA ALA A 201 -20.39 13.72 -2.42
C ALA A 201 -21.80 13.14 -2.19
N VAL A 202 -21.92 11.82 -2.10
CA VAL A 202 -23.20 11.15 -1.80
C VAL A 202 -23.70 11.47 -0.39
N MET A 203 -22.78 11.65 0.56
CA MET A 203 -23.14 11.98 1.94
C MET A 203 -23.58 13.44 2.10
N PHE A 204 -22.93 14.38 1.38
CA PHE A 204 -23.23 15.81 1.48
C PHE A 204 -24.56 16.21 0.81
N ASP A 205 -25.01 15.53 -0.24
CA ASP A 205 -26.27 15.87 -0.95
C ASP A 205 -27.54 15.72 -0.07
N GLN A 206 -27.43 15.03 1.06
CA GLN A 206 -28.53 14.83 2.00
C GLN A 206 -28.65 15.86 3.13
N THR A 207 -27.63 16.69 3.34
CA THR A 207 -27.67 17.71 4.39
C THR A 207 -28.38 18.98 3.94
N VAL A 208 -28.81 19.09 2.66
CA VAL A 208 -29.39 20.27 2.03
C VAL A 208 -30.87 20.06 1.61
N SER A 209 -31.49 18.93 1.87
CA SER A 209 -32.88 18.62 1.50
C SER A 209 -33.84 18.63 2.69
#